data_3f1629d5e5aa0616fd0fe8ea3d05d9f2
#
_entry.id   3f1629d5e5aa0616fd0fe8ea3d05d9f2
#
_cell.length_a   1.000
_cell.length_b   1.000
_cell.length_c   1.000
_cell.angle_alpha   90.00
_cell.angle_beta   90.00
_cell.angle_gamma   90.00
#
_symmetry.space_group_name_H-M   'P 1'
#
loop_
_entity.id
_entity.type
_entity.pdbx_description
1 polymer ?
#
loop_
_entity_poly.entity_id
_entity_poly.type
_entity_poly.pdbx_seq_one_letter_code
_entity_poly.pdbx_strand_id
1 'polypeptide(L)'
;MKNRKLSARAVVSLMLSAILFCMPIGAFFANRTNTIEVHAEDTAEQKTESAAEEGSAESTAFGTDNKDSSGSGENHTEQSTENTTENSTEGTTEETQPAAKCTCKEKCSQYAVDEDCEVCAKDYKECAYINPSVKITINTPSGWHNDTTKVTVKVEDTIVSGNFTVQTVKAKVGQNGSWTDITEDMYIEISENSTIYVQVTDQKGKTYEKNRYIKCFDFTKPTLNAAVSDGLLSIQAHDTDSGIKAIYVNGYEFTEHTNGALNIRLQQFDAGYQYFTISAMDN
;
A
#
# COMPACT_ATOMS: atom_id res chain seq x y z
N MET A 1 25.40 -54.62 25.84
CA MET A 1 24.05 -54.04 25.63
C MET A 1 23.92 -52.75 26.44
N LYS A 2 24.05 -51.59 25.80
CA LYS A 2 23.96 -50.26 26.45
C LYS A 2 22.55 -49.70 26.22
N ASN A 3 21.71 -49.69 27.23
CA ASN A 3 20.39 -49.06 27.25
C ASN A 3 20.57 -47.54 27.26
N ARG A 4 20.26 -46.88 26.15
CA ARG A 4 20.12 -45.40 26.10
C ARG A 4 18.73 -45.05 26.62
N LYS A 5 18.67 -44.44 27.79
CA LYS A 5 17.45 -43.79 28.30
C LYS A 5 17.21 -42.52 27.46
N LEU A 6 16.10 -42.46 26.71
CA LEU A 6 15.64 -41.22 26.06
C LEU A 6 15.28 -40.22 27.18
N SER A 7 15.80 -39.01 27.07
CA SER A 7 15.56 -37.96 28.03
C SER A 7 14.10 -37.43 27.86
N ALA A 8 13.46 -37.22 29.01
CA ALA A 8 12.06 -36.74 29.08
C ALA A 8 11.78 -35.41 28.30
N ARG A 9 12.83 -34.68 27.98
CA ARG A 9 12.74 -33.42 27.19
C ARG A 9 12.44 -33.66 25.69
N ALA A 10 12.84 -34.84 25.15
CA ALA A 10 12.55 -35.16 23.74
C ALA A 10 11.09 -35.58 23.52
N VAL A 11 10.44 -36.12 24.54
CA VAL A 11 9.03 -36.57 24.46
C VAL A 11 8.07 -35.40 24.55
N VAL A 12 8.38 -34.35 25.33
CA VAL A 12 7.56 -33.15 25.46
C VAL A 12 7.58 -32.32 24.16
N SER A 13 8.74 -32.27 23.48
CA SER A 13 8.85 -31.54 22.20
C SER A 13 8.07 -32.20 21.05
N LEU A 14 7.96 -33.54 21.07
CA LEU A 14 7.20 -34.28 20.05
C LEU A 14 5.66 -34.19 20.28
N MET A 15 5.22 -34.04 21.55
CA MET A 15 3.80 -33.89 21.87
C MET A 15 3.28 -32.46 21.59
N LEU A 16 4.11 -31.42 21.75
CA LEU A 16 3.72 -30.05 21.36
C LEU A 16 3.63 -29.85 19.85
N SER A 17 4.44 -30.59 19.07
CA SER A 17 4.39 -30.52 17.59
C SER A 17 3.15 -31.21 17.01
N ALA A 18 2.58 -32.19 17.72
CA ALA A 18 1.38 -32.92 17.25
C ALA A 18 0.07 -32.15 17.52
N ILE A 19 0.05 -31.22 18.49
CA ILE A 19 -1.15 -30.42 18.82
C ILE A 19 -1.34 -29.25 17.86
N LEU A 20 -0.29 -28.77 17.20
CA LEU A 20 -0.36 -27.67 16.20
C LEU A 20 -0.89 -28.12 14.83
N PHE A 21 -1.02 -29.43 14.55
CA PHE A 21 -1.45 -29.92 13.23
C PHE A 21 -2.92 -30.40 13.18
N CYS A 22 -3.67 -30.30 14.28
CA CYS A 22 -5.10 -30.68 14.32
C CYS A 22 -6.04 -29.47 14.54
N MET A 23 -5.69 -28.30 14.04
CA MET A 23 -6.70 -27.25 13.84
C MET A 23 -7.49 -27.60 12.57
N PRO A 24 -8.82 -27.76 12.65
CA PRO A 24 -9.61 -28.04 11.46
C PRO A 24 -9.46 -26.86 10.50
N ILE A 25 -9.09 -27.18 9.25
CA ILE A 25 -8.97 -26.24 8.12
C ILE A 25 -10.24 -25.37 7.94
N GLY A 26 -11.38 -25.74 8.58
CA GLY A 26 -12.62 -24.98 8.58
C GLY A 26 -12.67 -23.72 9.45
N ALA A 27 -11.69 -23.48 10.34
CA ALA A 27 -11.75 -22.31 11.22
C ALA A 27 -11.25 -21.00 10.57
N PHE A 28 -10.49 -21.09 9.47
CA PHE A 28 -9.96 -19.93 8.78
C PHE A 28 -10.95 -19.24 7.81
N PHE A 29 -12.00 -19.95 7.38
CA PHE A 29 -13.02 -19.38 6.48
C PHE A 29 -14.20 -18.72 7.20
N ALA A 30 -14.31 -18.88 8.52
CA ALA A 30 -15.47 -18.42 9.29
C ALA A 30 -15.62 -16.89 9.36
N ASN A 31 -14.64 -16.12 8.93
CA ASN A 31 -14.64 -14.66 9.10
C ASN A 31 -15.08 -13.88 7.85
N ARG A 32 -15.18 -14.55 6.69
CA ARG A 32 -15.49 -13.90 5.39
C ARG A 32 -16.91 -14.17 4.87
N THR A 33 -17.72 -14.92 5.60
CA THR A 33 -19.07 -15.27 5.15
C THR A 33 -20.14 -14.77 6.11
N ASN A 34 -21.23 -14.27 5.55
CA ASN A 34 -22.50 -14.05 6.24
C ASN A 34 -23.55 -14.99 5.63
N THR A 35 -24.46 -15.53 6.46
CA THR A 35 -25.47 -16.51 6.05
C THR A 35 -26.84 -16.13 6.55
N ILE A 36 -27.85 -16.20 5.67
CA ILE A 36 -29.26 -16.02 6.01
C ILE A 36 -30.07 -17.19 5.43
N GLU A 37 -31.25 -17.42 5.99
CA GLU A 37 -32.26 -18.34 5.47
C GLU A 37 -33.46 -17.55 4.97
N VAL A 38 -33.99 -17.93 3.80
CA VAL A 38 -35.17 -17.31 3.19
C VAL A 38 -36.18 -18.39 2.84
N HIS A 39 -37.43 -18.15 3.23
CA HIS A 39 -38.55 -19.02 2.90
C HIS A 39 -38.93 -18.91 1.43
N ALA A 40 -39.23 -20.03 0.79
CA ALA A 40 -39.67 -20.08 -0.61
C ALA A 40 -41.06 -19.44 -0.81
N GLU A 41 -41.86 -19.29 0.26
CA GLU A 41 -43.23 -18.79 0.23
C GLU A 41 -43.39 -17.34 0.70
N ASP A 42 -42.29 -16.63 1.02
CA ASP A 42 -42.34 -15.21 1.46
C ASP A 42 -42.81 -14.30 0.32
N THR A 43 -44.11 -14.23 0.14
CA THR A 43 -44.77 -13.18 -0.63
C THR A 43 -44.77 -11.93 0.25
N ALA A 44 -44.00 -10.94 -0.13
CA ALA A 44 -43.95 -9.56 0.32
C ALA A 44 -44.87 -9.18 1.51
N GLU A 45 -44.34 -9.23 2.75
CA GLU A 45 -44.64 -8.29 3.82
C GLU A 45 -43.70 -8.56 5.02
N GLN A 46 -42.50 -8.07 4.95
CA GLN A 46 -41.75 -7.72 6.16
C GLN A 46 -41.34 -6.26 6.11
N LYS A 47 -42.23 -5.48 6.73
CA LYS A 47 -42.04 -4.08 7.07
C LYS A 47 -40.92 -3.99 8.09
N THR A 48 -39.92 -3.24 7.70
CA THR A 48 -38.79 -2.78 8.52
C THR A 48 -39.20 -2.37 9.92
N GLU A 49 -38.58 -2.97 10.90
CA GLU A 49 -38.43 -2.35 12.23
C GLU A 49 -36.96 -1.94 12.38
N SER A 50 -36.68 -0.75 11.87
CA SER A 50 -35.43 -0.03 12.12
C SER A 50 -35.67 0.92 13.28
N ALA A 51 -34.99 0.71 14.36
CA ALA A 51 -34.90 1.69 15.44
C ALA A 51 -34.24 2.96 14.92
N ALA A 52 -35.02 4.03 14.93
CA ALA A 52 -34.57 5.38 14.66
C ALA A 52 -33.81 5.92 15.87
N GLU A 53 -32.62 6.42 15.68
CA GLU A 53 -32.07 7.51 16.52
C GLU A 53 -31.89 8.74 15.65
N GLU A 54 -32.56 9.78 16.12
CA GLU A 54 -32.60 11.11 15.53
C GLU A 54 -31.27 11.83 15.70
N GLY A 55 -30.83 12.49 14.66
CA GLY A 55 -29.71 13.44 14.67
C GLY A 55 -29.85 14.48 13.57
N SER A 56 -30.66 15.46 13.87
CA SER A 56 -30.73 16.85 13.40
C SER A 56 -29.90 17.26 12.17
N ALA A 57 -30.65 17.69 11.17
CA ALA A 57 -30.18 18.46 10.02
C ALA A 57 -29.80 19.88 10.40
N GLU A 58 -28.75 20.41 9.81
CA GLU A 58 -28.65 21.83 9.50
C GLU A 58 -28.07 22.04 8.09
N SER A 59 -28.94 22.59 7.26
CA SER A 59 -28.75 23.02 5.90
C SER A 59 -28.17 24.43 5.90
N THR A 60 -27.08 24.66 5.15
CA THR A 60 -26.85 25.97 4.54
C THR A 60 -26.29 25.80 3.14
N ALA A 61 -27.12 26.15 2.19
CA ALA A 61 -26.77 26.44 0.81
C ALA A 61 -26.27 27.88 0.70
N PHE A 62 -25.30 28.13 -0.16
CA PHE A 62 -25.02 29.34 -0.94
C PHE A 62 -23.72 29.04 -1.68
N GLY A 63 -23.50 29.22 -2.97
CA GLY A 63 -24.06 30.07 -3.96
C GLY A 63 -22.97 30.18 -5.04
N THR A 64 -23.33 29.98 -6.24
CA THR A 64 -22.61 30.20 -7.50
C THR A 64 -21.81 31.50 -7.52
N ASP A 65 -20.63 31.51 -8.21
CA ASP A 65 -20.47 32.32 -9.40
C ASP A 65 -19.15 32.08 -10.16
N ASN A 66 -19.33 32.07 -11.46
CA ASN A 66 -18.38 32.08 -12.56
C ASN A 66 -17.37 33.23 -12.53
N LYS A 67 -16.16 33.06 -13.08
CA LYS A 67 -15.81 33.81 -14.28
C LYS A 67 -14.46 33.42 -14.89
N ASP A 68 -14.51 33.20 -16.20
CA ASP A 68 -13.45 33.21 -17.20
C ASP A 68 -12.39 34.30 -17.03
N SER A 69 -11.14 33.99 -17.39
CA SER A 69 -10.44 34.83 -18.37
C SER A 69 -9.19 34.12 -18.93
N SER A 70 -9.19 34.00 -20.22
CA SER A 70 -8.14 33.70 -21.17
C SER A 70 -7.00 34.73 -21.17
N GLY A 71 -5.80 34.31 -21.52
CA GLY A 71 -4.70 35.22 -21.83
C GLY A 71 -3.49 34.47 -22.45
N SER A 72 -3.47 34.53 -23.72
CA SER A 72 -2.54 34.17 -24.79
C SER A 72 -1.22 34.97 -24.76
N GLY A 73 -0.16 34.42 -25.39
CA GLY A 73 1.01 35.19 -25.89
C GLY A 73 2.34 34.55 -25.50
N GLU A 74 2.99 33.99 -26.30
CA GLU A 74 3.79 34.18 -27.52
C GLU A 74 5.29 33.96 -27.24
N ASN A 75 5.81 33.06 -28.05
CA ASN A 75 7.12 32.86 -28.62
C ASN A 75 8.20 33.95 -28.44
N HIS A 76 9.44 33.53 -28.13
CA HIS A 76 10.62 34.01 -28.80
C HIS A 76 11.70 32.93 -28.91
N THR A 77 11.95 32.59 -30.15
CA THR A 77 13.14 31.91 -30.69
C THR A 77 14.20 32.98 -30.96
N GLU A 78 15.43 32.80 -30.53
CA GLU A 78 16.57 33.33 -31.24
C GLU A 78 17.79 32.44 -31.11
N GLN A 79 18.32 32.16 -32.25
CA GLN A 79 19.47 31.39 -32.69
C GLN A 79 20.64 32.35 -32.91
N SER A 80 21.86 31.96 -32.61
CA SER A 80 23.12 32.40 -33.28
C SER A 80 24.32 32.04 -32.41
N THR A 81 25.43 31.63 -32.81
CA THR A 81 26.17 31.22 -34.00
C THR A 81 27.54 30.79 -33.48
N GLU A 82 28.14 29.85 -34.18
CA GLU A 82 29.51 29.37 -34.04
C GLU A 82 30.55 30.49 -34.10
N ASN A 83 31.66 30.32 -33.39
CA ASN A 83 32.94 30.74 -33.92
C ASN A 83 34.10 29.86 -33.44
N THR A 84 34.64 29.14 -34.36
CA THR A 84 35.88 28.39 -34.36
C THR A 84 37.06 29.37 -34.34
N THR A 85 38.03 29.16 -33.48
CA THR A 85 39.41 29.58 -33.75
C THR A 85 40.38 28.58 -33.12
N GLU A 86 41.02 27.81 -33.98
CA GLU A 86 42.22 27.04 -33.68
C GLU A 86 43.38 27.98 -33.35
N ASN A 87 44.14 27.67 -32.32
CA ASN A 87 45.56 28.02 -32.31
C ASN A 87 46.37 26.99 -31.54
N SER A 88 47.23 26.31 -32.25
CA SER A 88 48.29 25.44 -31.76
C SER A 88 49.38 26.26 -31.07
N THR A 89 49.87 25.78 -29.91
CA THR A 89 51.31 25.89 -29.59
C THR A 89 51.67 24.90 -28.45
N GLU A 90 52.61 24.07 -28.75
CA GLU A 90 53.61 23.28 -28.03
C GLU A 90 53.62 23.23 -26.50
N GLY A 91 53.63 22.03 -26.04
CA GLY A 91 54.48 21.30 -25.11
C GLY A 91 55.06 21.97 -23.87
N THR A 92 54.45 21.58 -22.73
CA THR A 92 55.20 21.41 -21.47
C THR A 92 54.56 20.23 -20.75
N THR A 93 55.34 19.16 -20.55
CA THR A 93 54.92 18.01 -19.74
C THR A 93 54.91 18.46 -18.30
N GLU A 94 53.78 19.00 -17.84
CA GLU A 94 53.48 19.15 -16.42
C GLU A 94 52.88 17.85 -15.92
N GLU A 95 53.55 17.29 -14.94
CA GLU A 95 53.07 16.15 -14.14
C GLU A 95 51.70 16.56 -13.57
N THR A 96 50.60 16.06 -14.19
CA THR A 96 49.24 16.44 -13.84
C THR A 96 48.91 15.79 -12.48
N GLN A 97 49.12 16.52 -11.40
CA GLN A 97 48.57 16.21 -10.11
C GLN A 97 47.07 16.01 -10.29
N PRO A 98 46.49 14.90 -9.78
CA PRO A 98 45.04 14.65 -9.95
C PRO A 98 44.25 15.85 -9.44
N ALA A 99 43.41 16.41 -10.30
CA ALA A 99 42.60 17.58 -9.96
C ALA A 99 41.81 17.32 -8.67
N ALA A 100 41.91 18.23 -7.71
CA ALA A 100 41.19 18.16 -6.45
C ALA A 100 39.69 18.00 -6.72
N LYS A 101 39.05 17.04 -6.02
CA LYS A 101 37.63 16.81 -6.15
C LYS A 101 36.87 17.57 -5.06
N CYS A 102 35.71 18.15 -5.41
CA CYS A 102 34.82 18.79 -4.49
C CYS A 102 34.32 17.79 -3.42
N THR A 103 34.52 18.11 -2.14
CA THR A 103 34.14 17.29 -0.98
C THR A 103 32.96 17.83 -0.20
N CYS A 104 32.34 18.90 -0.68
CA CYS A 104 31.25 19.60 0.01
C CYS A 104 30.07 18.68 0.33
N LYS A 105 29.45 18.92 1.48
CA LYS A 105 28.22 18.23 1.92
C LYS A 105 26.96 18.94 1.46
N GLU A 106 27.07 20.21 1.09
CA GLU A 106 26.01 21.06 0.57
C GLU A 106 26.53 21.93 -0.58
N LYS A 107 25.61 22.49 -1.40
CA LYS A 107 25.99 23.38 -2.48
C LYS A 107 26.52 24.69 -1.92
N CYS A 108 27.76 25.05 -2.22
CA CYS A 108 28.34 26.31 -1.81
C CYS A 108 27.66 27.50 -2.52
N SER A 109 27.62 28.63 -1.82
CA SER A 109 27.17 29.91 -2.33
C SER A 109 28.14 31.01 -1.87
N GLN A 110 28.01 32.21 -2.40
CA GLN A 110 28.86 33.35 -1.99
C GLN A 110 28.78 33.71 -0.49
N TYR A 111 27.72 33.23 0.19
CA TYR A 111 27.50 33.49 1.61
C TYR A 111 27.76 32.27 2.52
N ALA A 112 28.00 31.11 1.91
CA ALA A 112 28.24 29.85 2.61
C ALA A 112 29.21 29.01 1.79
N VAL A 113 30.47 29.17 2.00
CA VAL A 113 31.57 28.45 1.37
C VAL A 113 32.05 27.38 2.33
N ASP A 114 32.26 26.17 1.83
CA ASP A 114 32.94 25.11 2.57
C ASP A 114 34.44 25.34 2.48
N GLU A 115 35.03 25.90 3.52
CA GLU A 115 36.46 26.26 3.59
C GLU A 115 37.36 25.04 3.70
N ASP A 116 36.81 23.88 4.13
CA ASP A 116 37.53 22.61 4.18
C ASP A 116 37.61 21.92 2.79
N CYS A 117 36.85 22.38 1.81
CA CYS A 117 36.89 21.90 0.46
C CYS A 117 37.92 22.67 -0.39
N GLU A 118 39.04 22.05 -0.75
CA GLU A 118 40.12 22.70 -1.54
C GLU A 118 39.65 23.36 -2.85
N VAL A 119 38.57 22.84 -3.46
CA VAL A 119 38.00 23.39 -4.70
C VAL A 119 37.19 24.64 -4.38
N CYS A 120 36.28 24.54 -3.43
CA CYS A 120 35.32 25.60 -3.14
C CYS A 120 35.90 26.73 -2.31
N ALA A 121 36.92 26.47 -1.50
CA ALA A 121 37.67 27.49 -0.80
C ALA A 121 38.40 28.45 -1.81
N LYS A 122 38.75 27.96 -2.98
CA LYS A 122 39.35 28.80 -4.06
C LYS A 122 38.26 29.52 -4.86
N ASP A 123 37.23 28.81 -5.28
CA ASP A 123 36.08 29.40 -5.97
C ASP A 123 34.81 28.56 -5.66
N TYR A 124 33.87 29.14 -4.93
CA TYR A 124 32.59 28.47 -4.56
C TYR A 124 31.76 28.10 -5.81
N LYS A 125 31.97 28.75 -6.97
CA LYS A 125 31.25 28.47 -8.21
C LYS A 125 31.62 27.10 -8.77
N GLU A 126 32.83 26.62 -8.51
CA GLU A 126 33.33 25.31 -8.88
C GLU A 126 32.78 24.17 -8.01
N CYS A 127 31.85 24.47 -7.14
CA CYS A 127 31.24 23.47 -6.31
C CYS A 127 30.49 22.43 -7.15
N ALA A 128 31.02 21.22 -7.19
CA ALA A 128 30.45 20.10 -7.95
C ALA A 128 29.30 19.38 -7.17
N TYR A 129 28.95 19.86 -5.99
CA TYR A 129 27.87 19.23 -5.22
C TYR A 129 26.51 19.42 -5.91
N ILE A 130 25.81 18.32 -6.14
CA ILE A 130 24.44 18.27 -6.65
C ILE A 130 23.57 17.68 -5.53
N ASN A 131 22.52 18.39 -5.15
CA ASN A 131 21.56 17.85 -4.18
C ASN A 131 20.90 16.59 -4.74
N PRO A 132 20.95 15.47 -4.01
CA PRO A 132 20.22 14.28 -4.42
C PRO A 132 18.72 14.51 -4.40
N SER A 133 18.00 13.94 -5.33
CA SER A 133 16.53 13.88 -5.31
C SER A 133 16.10 12.47 -4.96
N VAL A 134 15.86 12.24 -3.67
CA VAL A 134 15.57 10.92 -3.13
C VAL A 134 14.07 10.63 -3.21
N LYS A 135 13.72 9.59 -3.96
CA LYS A 135 12.36 9.07 -4.05
C LYS A 135 12.22 7.82 -3.19
N ILE A 136 11.41 7.91 -2.15
CA ILE A 136 11.02 6.76 -1.33
C ILE A 136 9.66 6.27 -1.83
N THR A 137 9.56 5.00 -2.19
CA THR A 137 8.30 4.36 -2.60
C THR A 137 7.93 3.29 -1.58
N ILE A 138 6.73 3.41 -1.00
CA ILE A 138 6.15 2.42 -0.09
C ILE A 138 5.05 1.72 -0.87
N ASN A 139 5.21 0.43 -1.15
CA ASN A 139 4.28 -0.32 -1.99
C ASN A 139 3.21 -1.00 -1.13
N THR A 140 1.95 -0.78 -1.49
CA THR A 140 0.83 -1.53 -0.90
C THR A 140 0.89 -2.96 -1.42
N PRO A 141 0.76 -3.97 -0.55
CA PRO A 141 0.57 -5.36 -0.96
C PRO A 141 -0.62 -5.51 -1.92
N SER A 142 -0.54 -6.49 -2.81
CA SER A 142 -1.63 -6.77 -3.74
C SER A 142 -2.69 -7.65 -3.10
N GLY A 143 -3.96 -7.38 -3.41
CA GLY A 143 -5.09 -8.13 -2.87
C GLY A 143 -5.44 -7.76 -1.44
N TRP A 144 -6.42 -8.46 -0.90
CA TRP A 144 -6.88 -8.34 0.47
C TRP A 144 -6.28 -9.44 1.34
N HIS A 145 -5.96 -9.11 2.58
CA HIS A 145 -5.29 -9.99 3.53
C HIS A 145 -6.10 -10.08 4.83
N ASN A 146 -5.98 -11.20 5.51
CA ASN A 146 -6.55 -11.45 6.84
C ASN A 146 -5.50 -11.90 7.86
N ASP A 147 -4.25 -12.01 7.41
CA ASP A 147 -3.08 -12.33 8.23
C ASP A 147 -1.92 -11.38 7.91
N THR A 148 -0.76 -11.61 8.48
CA THR A 148 0.42 -10.77 8.29
C THR A 148 0.86 -10.73 6.83
N THR A 149 1.14 -9.53 6.31
CA THR A 149 1.67 -9.31 4.97
C THR A 149 2.85 -8.31 4.98
N LYS A 150 3.58 -8.24 3.86
CA LYS A 150 4.80 -7.43 3.72
C LYS A 150 4.55 -6.17 2.92
N VAL A 151 4.88 -5.03 3.52
CA VAL A 151 4.94 -3.73 2.83
C VAL A 151 6.37 -3.49 2.39
N THR A 152 6.62 -3.45 1.09
CA THR A 152 7.96 -3.24 0.55
C THR A 152 8.29 -1.77 0.36
N VAL A 153 9.58 -1.44 0.53
CA VAL A 153 10.11 -0.10 0.38
C VAL A 153 11.14 -0.08 -0.75
N LYS A 154 11.10 0.96 -1.58
CA LYS A 154 12.11 1.23 -2.62
C LYS A 154 12.66 2.64 -2.44
N VAL A 155 13.97 2.79 -2.55
CA VAL A 155 14.68 4.07 -2.41
C VAL A 155 15.52 4.31 -3.66
N GLU A 156 15.36 5.47 -4.28
CA GLU A 156 16.04 5.84 -5.52
C GLU A 156 16.50 7.29 -5.48
N ASP A 157 17.72 7.59 -5.97
CA ASP A 157 18.11 8.94 -6.35
C ASP A 157 17.66 9.19 -7.81
N THR A 158 16.70 10.09 -8.00
CA THR A 158 16.13 10.37 -9.32
C THR A 158 17.02 11.25 -10.20
N ILE A 159 18.04 11.90 -9.64
CA ILE A 159 19.00 12.73 -10.37
C ILE A 159 20.28 11.97 -10.69
N VAL A 160 20.56 10.87 -9.97
CA VAL A 160 21.83 10.12 -10.05
C VAL A 160 23.03 11.07 -9.79
N SER A 161 22.93 11.86 -8.73
CA SER A 161 23.90 12.90 -8.41
C SER A 161 25.28 12.38 -8.01
N GLY A 162 25.40 11.09 -7.67
CA GLY A 162 26.59 10.51 -7.06
C GLY A 162 26.79 10.91 -5.58
N ASN A 163 25.93 11.78 -5.05
CA ASN A 163 25.95 12.27 -3.68
C ASN A 163 24.97 11.54 -2.76
N PHE A 164 24.37 10.46 -3.25
CA PHE A 164 23.41 9.66 -2.52
C PHE A 164 23.82 8.19 -2.51
N THR A 165 24.02 7.66 -1.34
CA THR A 165 24.13 6.22 -1.07
C THR A 165 23.36 5.95 0.22
N VAL A 166 22.51 4.93 0.21
CA VAL A 166 21.76 4.54 1.40
C VAL A 166 22.72 4.00 2.45
N GLN A 167 22.67 4.57 3.65
CA GLN A 167 23.37 4.06 4.83
C GLN A 167 22.43 3.22 5.67
N THR A 168 21.23 3.73 5.98
CA THR A 168 20.21 3.00 6.73
C THR A 168 18.83 3.31 6.21
N VAL A 169 17.95 2.30 6.25
CA VAL A 169 16.52 2.45 6.03
C VAL A 169 15.80 1.92 7.26
N LYS A 170 15.00 2.76 7.88
CA LYS A 170 14.17 2.38 9.04
C LYS A 170 12.71 2.56 8.70
N ALA A 171 11.88 1.68 9.21
CA ALA A 171 10.43 1.78 9.09
C ALA A 171 9.74 1.58 10.43
N LYS A 172 8.53 2.13 10.56
CA LYS A 172 7.65 1.86 11.70
C LYS A 172 6.20 1.81 11.28
N VAL A 173 5.40 1.05 12.02
CA VAL A 173 3.95 0.91 11.84
C VAL A 173 3.25 1.86 12.82
N GLY A 174 2.41 2.74 12.26
CA GLY A 174 1.71 3.74 13.05
C GLY A 174 2.61 4.87 13.58
N GLN A 175 2.00 5.95 14.02
CA GLN A 175 2.72 7.13 14.51
C GLN A 175 3.57 6.82 15.75
N ASN A 176 3.07 6.00 16.65
CA ASN A 176 3.69 5.66 17.92
C ASN A 176 4.50 4.36 17.89
N GLY A 177 4.63 3.71 16.71
CA GLY A 177 5.40 2.49 16.54
C GLY A 177 6.90 2.70 16.75
N SER A 178 7.60 1.65 17.10
CA SER A 178 9.06 1.65 17.22
C SER A 178 9.72 1.54 15.85
N TRP A 179 10.82 2.27 15.64
CA TRP A 179 11.62 2.16 14.43
C TRP A 179 12.35 0.82 14.36
N THR A 180 12.16 0.11 13.26
CA THR A 180 12.85 -1.13 12.92
C THR A 180 13.80 -0.85 11.76
N ASP A 181 15.03 -1.34 11.84
CA ASP A 181 15.99 -1.29 10.73
C ASP A 181 15.58 -2.33 9.67
N ILE A 182 15.37 -1.87 8.44
CA ILE A 182 14.99 -2.69 7.29
C ILE A 182 15.96 -2.51 6.11
N THR A 183 17.19 -2.08 6.39
CA THR A 183 18.19 -1.74 5.36
C THR A 183 18.49 -2.91 4.42
N GLU A 184 18.53 -4.13 4.95
CA GLU A 184 18.81 -5.34 4.16
C GLU A 184 17.55 -5.90 3.51
N ASP A 185 16.44 -5.93 4.24
CA ASP A 185 15.21 -6.60 3.84
C ASP A 185 14.31 -5.74 2.95
N MET A 186 14.35 -4.43 3.15
CA MET A 186 13.54 -3.44 2.44
C MET A 186 12.02 -3.71 2.50
N TYR A 187 11.56 -4.31 3.60
CA TYR A 187 10.14 -4.50 3.91
C TYR A 187 9.87 -4.41 5.41
N ILE A 188 8.63 -4.14 5.76
CA ILE A 188 8.08 -4.26 7.12
C ILE A 188 6.80 -5.08 7.08
N GLU A 189 6.59 -5.92 8.09
CA GLU A 189 5.37 -6.72 8.22
C GLU A 189 4.28 -5.95 8.95
N ILE A 190 3.05 -6.09 8.47
CA ILE A 190 1.84 -5.51 9.06
C ILE A 190 0.75 -6.58 9.14
N SER A 191 -0.14 -6.46 10.14
CA SER A 191 -1.29 -7.34 10.36
C SER A 191 -2.63 -6.60 10.37
N GLU A 192 -2.60 -5.29 10.10
CA GLU A 192 -3.79 -4.43 10.07
C GLU A 192 -3.55 -3.22 9.16
N ASN A 193 -4.62 -2.55 8.76
CA ASN A 193 -4.55 -1.30 8.01
C ASN A 193 -3.85 -0.24 8.85
N SER A 194 -2.75 0.31 8.37
CA SER A 194 -1.93 1.23 9.15
C SER A 194 -1.12 2.18 8.30
N THR A 195 -0.67 3.29 8.89
CA THR A 195 0.29 4.19 8.24
C THR A 195 1.71 3.70 8.48
N ILE A 196 2.44 3.49 7.40
CA ILE A 196 3.86 3.13 7.44
C ILE A 196 4.69 4.41 7.29
N TYR A 197 5.62 4.61 8.21
CA TYR A 197 6.61 5.67 8.18
C TYR A 197 7.96 5.08 7.82
N VAL A 198 8.64 5.70 6.88
CA VAL A 198 9.97 5.30 6.42
C VAL A 198 10.92 6.48 6.57
N GLN A 199 12.09 6.23 7.15
CA GLN A 199 13.20 7.16 7.27
C GLN A 199 14.43 6.54 6.62
N VAL A 200 15.01 7.25 5.68
CA VAL A 200 16.24 6.88 4.98
C VAL A 200 17.34 7.82 5.41
N THR A 201 18.50 7.29 5.78
CA THR A 201 19.70 8.06 6.07
C THR A 201 20.74 7.78 5.00
N ASP A 202 21.29 8.82 4.40
CA ASP A 202 22.38 8.69 3.43
C ASP A 202 23.76 8.61 4.11
N GLN A 203 24.80 8.35 3.32
CA GLN A 203 26.19 8.24 3.80
C GLN A 203 26.74 9.52 4.43
N LYS A 204 26.07 10.66 4.28
CA LYS A 204 26.42 11.96 4.88
C LYS A 204 25.64 12.24 6.14
N GLY A 205 24.76 11.31 6.56
CA GLY A 205 23.90 11.45 7.74
C GLY A 205 22.64 12.30 7.50
N LYS A 206 22.36 12.68 6.24
CA LYS A 206 21.13 13.41 5.92
C LYS A 206 19.95 12.43 5.90
N THR A 207 18.83 12.83 6.46
CA THR A 207 17.61 12.03 6.55
C THR A 207 16.54 12.47 5.56
N TYR A 208 15.81 11.50 5.05
CA TYR A 208 14.68 11.65 4.14
C TYR A 208 13.53 10.83 4.68
N GLU A 209 12.32 11.39 4.73
CA GLU A 209 11.17 10.74 5.35
C GLU A 209 10.00 10.68 4.40
N LYS A 210 9.23 9.61 4.50
CA LYS A 210 7.97 9.44 3.82
C LYS A 210 7.04 8.56 4.64
N ASN A 211 5.74 8.83 4.54
CA ASN A 211 4.72 7.94 5.07
C ASN A 211 3.67 7.61 4.01
N ARG A 212 2.96 6.52 4.23
CA ARG A 212 1.82 6.09 3.43
C ARG A 212 0.87 5.26 4.28
N TYR A 213 -0.42 5.57 4.19
CA TYR A 213 -1.46 4.70 4.71
C TYR A 213 -1.64 3.48 3.80
N ILE A 214 -1.57 2.30 4.38
CA ILE A 214 -1.76 1.02 3.71
C ILE A 214 -3.13 0.49 4.09
N LYS A 215 -3.97 0.25 3.08
CA LYS A 215 -5.28 -0.39 3.22
C LYS A 215 -5.26 -1.64 2.36
N CYS A 216 -5.11 -2.79 2.99
CA CYS A 216 -5.10 -4.10 2.34
C CYS A 216 -5.65 -5.21 3.25
N PHE A 217 -6.22 -4.85 4.41
CA PHE A 217 -6.89 -5.80 5.30
C PHE A 217 -8.37 -5.50 5.33
N ASP A 218 -9.15 -6.56 5.23
CA ASP A 218 -10.58 -6.54 5.43
C ASP A 218 -10.96 -7.58 6.48
N PHE A 219 -11.50 -7.10 7.58
CA PHE A 219 -11.95 -7.92 8.71
C PHE A 219 -13.47 -7.87 8.86
N THR A 220 -14.16 -7.19 7.96
CA THR A 220 -15.62 -7.05 7.96
C THR A 220 -16.25 -8.18 7.16
N LYS A 221 -17.43 -8.60 7.59
CA LYS A 221 -18.22 -9.58 6.83
C LYS A 221 -19.19 -8.84 5.93
N PRO A 222 -19.49 -9.39 4.76
CA PRO A 222 -20.51 -8.81 3.90
C PRO A 222 -21.88 -8.80 4.59
N THR A 223 -22.66 -7.77 4.33
CA THR A 223 -24.08 -7.73 4.65
C THR A 223 -24.86 -8.46 3.54
N LEU A 224 -25.99 -9.09 3.91
CA LEU A 224 -26.75 -9.94 3.02
C LEU A 224 -28.26 -9.75 3.24
N ASN A 225 -28.97 -9.48 2.15
CA ASN A 225 -30.44 -9.45 2.10
C ASN A 225 -30.91 -10.35 0.97
N ALA A 226 -32.05 -11.04 1.19
CA ALA A 226 -32.68 -11.79 0.13
C ALA A 226 -34.20 -11.84 0.34
N ALA A 227 -34.91 -11.96 -0.77
CA ALA A 227 -36.37 -12.08 -0.80
C ALA A 227 -36.80 -13.00 -1.95
N VAL A 228 -37.92 -13.68 -1.76
CA VAL A 228 -38.59 -14.43 -2.80
C VAL A 228 -39.86 -13.69 -3.21
N SER A 229 -40.04 -13.44 -4.49
CA SER A 229 -41.27 -12.86 -5.06
C SER A 229 -41.46 -13.37 -6.50
N ASP A 230 -42.70 -13.74 -6.83
CA ASP A 230 -43.09 -14.16 -8.19
C ASP A 230 -42.19 -15.28 -8.79
N GLY A 231 -41.78 -16.22 -7.96
CA GLY A 231 -40.91 -17.31 -8.38
C GLY A 231 -39.47 -16.88 -8.68
N LEU A 232 -39.06 -15.72 -8.18
CA LEU A 232 -37.71 -15.17 -8.29
C LEU A 232 -37.09 -15.04 -6.90
N LEU A 233 -35.93 -15.61 -6.67
CA LEU A 233 -35.09 -15.34 -5.52
C LEU A 233 -34.16 -14.17 -5.89
N SER A 234 -34.35 -13.03 -5.21
CA SER A 234 -33.51 -11.84 -5.36
C SER A 234 -32.61 -11.71 -4.16
N ILE A 235 -31.30 -11.60 -4.40
CA ILE A 235 -30.25 -11.54 -3.38
C ILE A 235 -29.47 -10.23 -3.57
N GLN A 236 -29.20 -9.53 -2.49
CA GLN A 236 -28.29 -8.39 -2.45
C GLN A 236 -27.28 -8.59 -1.34
N ALA A 237 -26.04 -8.83 -1.72
CA ALA A 237 -24.89 -8.82 -0.83
C ALA A 237 -24.14 -7.48 -0.98
N HIS A 238 -23.56 -6.98 0.10
CA HIS A 238 -22.76 -5.76 0.08
C HIS A 238 -21.62 -5.86 1.07
N ASP A 239 -20.44 -5.50 0.60
CA ASP A 239 -19.25 -5.30 1.38
C ASP A 239 -18.57 -3.99 0.98
N THR A 240 -18.14 -3.18 1.97
CA THR A 240 -17.61 -1.83 1.76
C THR A 240 -16.12 -1.80 1.49
N ASP A 241 -15.40 -2.85 1.87
CA ASP A 241 -13.94 -2.88 1.82
C ASP A 241 -13.44 -3.73 0.65
N SER A 242 -13.53 -5.05 0.74
CA SER A 242 -13.01 -5.95 -0.30
C SER A 242 -14.02 -6.27 -1.41
N GLY A 243 -15.30 -5.99 -1.18
CA GLY A 243 -16.38 -6.33 -2.09
C GLY A 243 -16.75 -7.82 -2.05
N ILE A 244 -17.74 -8.20 -2.86
CA ILE A 244 -18.26 -9.57 -2.89
C ILE A 244 -17.46 -10.40 -3.89
N LYS A 245 -16.96 -11.55 -3.43
CA LYS A 245 -16.30 -12.56 -4.23
C LYS A 245 -17.29 -13.57 -4.81
N ALA A 246 -18.17 -14.11 -3.98
CA ALA A 246 -19.14 -15.12 -4.36
C ALA A 246 -20.40 -15.08 -3.48
N ILE A 247 -21.51 -15.50 -4.05
CA ILE A 247 -22.77 -15.76 -3.35
C ILE A 247 -23.05 -17.27 -3.45
N TYR A 248 -23.43 -17.89 -2.34
CA TYR A 248 -23.80 -19.30 -2.29
C TYR A 248 -25.27 -19.42 -1.98
N VAL A 249 -25.97 -20.29 -2.72
CA VAL A 249 -27.38 -20.64 -2.48
C VAL A 249 -27.48 -22.14 -2.34
N ASN A 250 -27.89 -22.64 -1.20
CA ASN A 250 -27.92 -24.07 -0.86
C ASN A 250 -26.58 -24.78 -1.16
N GLY A 251 -25.45 -24.05 -0.98
CA GLY A 251 -24.10 -24.55 -1.24
C GLY A 251 -23.63 -24.46 -2.69
N TYR A 252 -24.48 -24.06 -3.63
CA TYR A 252 -24.08 -23.76 -5.01
C TYR A 252 -23.43 -22.38 -5.11
N GLU A 253 -22.25 -22.29 -5.70
CA GLU A 253 -21.48 -21.07 -5.86
C GLU A 253 -21.90 -20.27 -7.09
N PHE A 254 -22.10 -18.96 -6.89
CA PHE A 254 -22.35 -17.97 -7.94
C PHE A 254 -21.30 -16.86 -7.85
N THR A 255 -20.37 -16.85 -8.81
CA THR A 255 -19.34 -15.83 -8.93
C THR A 255 -19.75 -14.69 -9.88
N GLU A 256 -20.72 -14.95 -10.73
CA GLU A 256 -21.27 -13.96 -11.66
C GLU A 256 -22.45 -13.23 -11.02
N HIS A 257 -22.17 -12.07 -10.49
CA HIS A 257 -23.14 -11.15 -9.88
C HIS A 257 -22.82 -9.69 -10.28
N THR A 258 -23.81 -8.83 -10.21
CA THR A 258 -23.64 -7.40 -10.49
C THR A 258 -23.58 -6.63 -9.19
N ASN A 259 -22.35 -6.26 -8.73
CA ASN A 259 -22.15 -5.54 -7.46
C ASN A 259 -22.87 -6.23 -6.27
N GLY A 260 -22.76 -7.53 -6.17
CA GLY A 260 -23.43 -8.31 -5.12
C GLY A 260 -24.92 -8.58 -5.35
N ALA A 261 -25.51 -8.10 -6.43
CA ALA A 261 -26.88 -8.42 -6.81
C ALA A 261 -26.94 -9.70 -7.66
N LEU A 262 -27.76 -10.65 -7.25
CA LEU A 262 -28.00 -11.92 -7.93
C LEU A 262 -29.51 -12.22 -7.94
N ASN A 263 -30.06 -12.55 -9.10
CA ASN A 263 -31.44 -12.96 -9.27
C ASN A 263 -31.52 -14.34 -9.88
N ILE A 264 -32.21 -15.26 -9.21
CA ILE A 264 -32.30 -16.65 -9.63
C ILE A 264 -33.78 -17.07 -9.72
N ARG A 265 -34.22 -17.65 -10.84
CA ARG A 265 -35.56 -18.22 -10.94
C ARG A 265 -35.63 -19.49 -10.11
N LEU A 266 -36.67 -19.63 -9.27
CA LEU A 266 -36.82 -20.81 -8.40
C LEU A 266 -36.95 -22.13 -9.17
N GLN A 267 -37.38 -22.08 -10.42
CA GLN A 267 -37.44 -23.23 -11.33
C GLN A 267 -36.06 -23.84 -11.66
N GLN A 268 -34.96 -23.10 -11.37
CA GLN A 268 -33.60 -23.63 -11.54
C GLN A 268 -33.18 -24.56 -10.39
N PHE A 269 -33.93 -24.57 -9.30
CA PHE A 269 -33.72 -25.47 -8.18
C PHE A 269 -34.67 -26.67 -8.28
N ASP A 270 -34.26 -27.83 -7.74
CA ASP A 270 -35.10 -29.00 -7.67
C ASP A 270 -36.38 -28.72 -6.88
N ALA A 271 -37.50 -29.31 -7.28
CA ALA A 271 -38.76 -29.16 -6.59
C ALA A 271 -38.66 -29.69 -5.15
N GLY A 272 -39.10 -28.89 -4.18
CA GLY A 272 -39.17 -29.27 -2.77
C GLY A 272 -38.34 -28.46 -1.80
N TYR A 273 -37.59 -27.46 -2.24
CA TYR A 273 -36.96 -26.52 -1.31
C TYR A 273 -38.02 -25.61 -0.66
N GLN A 274 -38.16 -25.71 0.65
CA GLN A 274 -38.98 -24.78 1.44
C GLN A 274 -38.16 -23.60 1.94
N TYR A 275 -36.82 -23.77 2.03
CA TYR A 275 -35.87 -22.78 2.52
C TYR A 275 -34.69 -22.68 1.60
N PHE A 276 -34.15 -21.50 1.47
CA PHE A 276 -32.87 -21.25 0.81
C PHE A 276 -31.86 -20.75 1.84
N THR A 277 -30.79 -21.51 2.04
CA THR A 277 -29.64 -21.05 2.80
C THR A 277 -28.75 -20.24 1.87
N ILE A 278 -28.59 -18.98 2.18
CA ILE A 278 -27.83 -18.04 1.35
C ILE A 278 -26.64 -17.52 2.16
N SER A 279 -25.45 -17.56 1.58
CA SER A 279 -24.27 -16.95 2.17
C SER A 279 -23.52 -16.13 1.12
N ALA A 280 -22.84 -15.08 1.56
CA ALA A 280 -21.96 -14.27 0.74
C ALA A 280 -20.55 -14.31 1.30
N MET A 281 -19.58 -14.35 0.42
CA MET A 281 -18.16 -14.32 0.72
C MET A 281 -17.54 -13.10 0.07
N ASP A 282 -16.72 -12.37 0.81
CA ASP A 282 -15.87 -11.27 0.34
C ASP A 282 -14.57 -11.76 -0.32
N ASN A 283 -13.77 -10.84 -0.83
CA ASN A 283 -12.49 -11.14 -1.49
C ASN A 283 -11.34 -11.37 -0.51
#